data_0bc4daa7139279fbad5eb94c08f4f902
#
_entry.id   0bc4daa7139279fbad5eb94c08f4f902
#
_cell.length_a   1.000
_cell.length_b   1.000
_cell.length_c   1.000
_cell.angle_alpha   90.00
_cell.angle_beta   90.00
_cell.angle_gamma   90.00
#
_symmetry.space_group_name_H-M   'P 1'
#
loop_
_entity.id
_entity.type
_entity.pdbx_description
1 polymer ?
#
loop_
_entity_poly.entity_id
_entity_poly.type
_entity_poly.pdbx_seq_one_letter_code
_entity_poly.pdbx_strand_id
1 'polypeptide(L)'
;MLKEIRKEFPVYKKNPNLVFLDTAASSLKPIQMINSINDCYSFEYSNVHRGIYSLSSKLTKKFEDVRKKVSKFISSKSDENIIFTKSATEGINLVVEKFSQKYLSPGDEVIISYLEHHANIVPWHIASKKYKFKIIPIKLNNNLELDLEDFKNKINSKTKFISLVHMSNVTGSITDFKKIGTICKKKSIPLLIDGCQHIAHKKINVQDLECDFYVFSGHKIYGPSGVGVLYMKDEWFDKLGPYQGGGSMIE
;
A
#
# COMPACT_ATOMS: atom_id res chain seq x y z
N MET A 1 17.32 -25.67 5.97
CA MET A 1 16.28 -24.74 5.49
C MET A 1 16.85 -23.36 5.12
N LEU A 2 17.43 -22.57 6.02
CA LEU A 2 17.93 -21.21 5.68
C LEU A 2 19.02 -21.20 4.59
N LYS A 3 19.97 -22.17 4.62
CA LYS A 3 21.00 -22.29 3.57
C LYS A 3 20.42 -22.56 2.18
N GLU A 4 19.31 -23.29 2.09
CA GLU A 4 18.63 -23.55 0.80
C GLU A 4 17.91 -22.33 0.28
N ILE A 5 17.17 -21.61 1.15
CA ILE A 5 16.50 -20.35 0.78
C ILE A 5 17.52 -19.31 0.26
N ARG A 6 18.72 -19.25 0.85
CA ARG A 6 19.77 -18.32 0.41
C ARG A 6 20.20 -18.57 -1.04
N LYS A 7 20.14 -19.80 -1.54
CA LYS A 7 20.47 -20.16 -2.94
C LYS A 7 19.50 -19.57 -3.96
N GLU A 8 18.27 -19.26 -3.54
CA GLU A 8 17.26 -18.64 -4.37
C GLU A 8 17.59 -17.18 -4.76
N PHE A 9 18.57 -16.57 -4.07
CA PHE A 9 18.96 -15.17 -4.30
C PHE A 9 20.32 -15.11 -5.01
N PRO A 10 20.36 -14.77 -6.33
CA PRO A 10 21.59 -14.81 -7.13
C PRO A 10 22.71 -13.87 -6.63
N VAL A 11 22.38 -12.82 -5.89
CA VAL A 11 23.37 -11.90 -5.30
C VAL A 11 24.41 -12.63 -4.46
N TYR A 12 24.03 -13.72 -3.77
CA TYR A 12 24.91 -14.50 -2.92
C TYR A 12 25.90 -15.40 -3.70
N LYS A 13 25.65 -15.66 -5.00
CA LYS A 13 26.60 -16.38 -5.86
C LYS A 13 27.88 -15.56 -6.06
N LYS A 14 27.76 -14.23 -6.19
CA LYS A 14 28.91 -13.31 -6.32
C LYS A 14 29.41 -12.76 -4.99
N ASN A 15 28.58 -12.80 -3.94
CA ASN A 15 28.86 -12.23 -2.63
C ASN A 15 28.57 -13.26 -1.53
N PRO A 16 29.34 -14.35 -1.44
CA PRO A 16 29.01 -15.48 -0.54
C PRO A 16 29.03 -15.12 0.95
N ASN A 17 29.83 -14.12 1.31
CA ASN A 17 29.96 -13.64 2.70
C ASN A 17 29.04 -12.44 3.03
N LEU A 18 28.20 -12.00 2.10
CA LEU A 18 27.28 -10.88 2.33
C LEU A 18 26.29 -11.20 3.45
N VAL A 19 26.23 -10.34 4.45
CA VAL A 19 25.17 -10.29 5.46
C VAL A 19 24.27 -9.10 5.10
N PHE A 20 23.09 -9.39 4.54
CA PHE A 20 22.16 -8.36 4.10
C PHE A 20 21.10 -8.11 5.17
N LEU A 21 21.15 -6.93 5.82
CA LEU A 21 20.25 -6.52 6.91
C LEU A 21 19.37 -5.31 6.52
N ASP A 22 19.33 -4.93 5.25
CA ASP A 22 18.61 -3.73 4.77
C ASP A 22 17.29 -4.06 4.05
N THR A 23 16.65 -5.17 4.41
CA THR A 23 15.39 -5.61 3.80
C THR A 23 14.24 -4.61 4.04
N ALA A 24 14.28 -3.84 5.13
CA ALA A 24 13.30 -2.80 5.41
C ALA A 24 13.32 -1.67 4.35
N ALA A 25 14.47 -1.38 3.75
CA ALA A 25 14.59 -0.45 2.64
C ALA A 25 14.11 -1.10 1.32
N SER A 26 14.66 -2.28 0.97
CA SER A 26 14.25 -3.05 -0.21
C SER A 26 14.71 -4.50 -0.07
N SER A 27 13.84 -5.47 -0.33
CA SER A 27 14.22 -6.90 -0.28
C SER A 27 15.13 -7.29 -1.44
N LEU A 28 16.01 -8.28 -1.23
CA LEU A 28 16.74 -8.95 -2.30
C LEU A 28 15.76 -9.62 -3.28
N LYS A 29 16.23 -9.86 -4.51
CA LYS A 29 15.39 -10.39 -5.58
C LYS A 29 15.66 -11.87 -5.79
N PRO A 30 14.65 -12.75 -5.61
CA PRO A 30 14.80 -14.18 -5.87
C PRO A 30 14.88 -14.45 -7.38
N ILE A 31 15.52 -15.55 -7.74
CA ILE A 31 15.75 -15.93 -9.15
C ILE A 31 14.42 -16.09 -9.91
N GLN A 32 13.38 -16.57 -9.24
CA GLN A 32 12.06 -16.76 -9.85
C GLN A 32 11.46 -15.43 -10.34
N MET A 33 11.60 -14.35 -9.57
CA MET A 33 11.14 -13.02 -9.96
C MET A 33 11.96 -12.48 -11.15
N ILE A 34 13.29 -12.65 -11.11
CA ILE A 34 14.19 -12.21 -12.19
C ILE A 34 13.85 -12.94 -13.48
N ASN A 35 13.73 -14.28 -13.42
CA ASN A 35 13.38 -15.10 -14.59
C ASN A 35 11.99 -14.72 -15.14
N SER A 36 11.00 -14.51 -14.29
CA SER A 36 9.65 -14.12 -14.73
C SER A 36 9.64 -12.80 -15.53
N ILE A 37 10.46 -11.82 -15.14
CA ILE A 37 10.61 -10.56 -15.90
C ILE A 37 11.33 -10.84 -17.21
N ASN A 38 12.43 -11.59 -17.18
CA ASN A 38 13.20 -11.94 -18.38
C ASN A 38 12.33 -12.69 -19.40
N ASP A 39 11.58 -13.70 -18.95
CA ASP A 39 10.72 -14.51 -19.81
C ASP A 39 9.58 -13.67 -20.42
N CYS A 40 9.00 -12.78 -19.60
CA CYS A 40 7.97 -11.86 -20.07
C CYS A 40 8.49 -10.98 -21.23
N TYR A 41 9.64 -10.33 -21.05
CA TYR A 41 10.19 -9.45 -22.09
C TYR A 41 10.75 -10.21 -23.29
N SER A 42 11.33 -11.39 -23.08
CA SER A 42 11.96 -12.16 -24.17
C SER A 42 10.97 -12.93 -25.03
N PHE A 43 9.87 -13.44 -24.44
CA PHE A 43 9.04 -14.45 -25.11
C PHE A 43 7.54 -14.16 -25.09
N GLU A 44 7.05 -13.29 -24.17
CA GLU A 44 5.62 -13.16 -23.92
C GLU A 44 5.10 -11.72 -24.05
N TYR A 45 5.99 -10.75 -24.33
CA TYR A 45 5.64 -9.33 -24.33
C TYR A 45 4.63 -8.98 -25.42
N SER A 46 3.53 -8.39 -25.03
CA SER A 46 2.47 -7.93 -25.93
C SER A 46 1.60 -6.87 -25.22
N ASN A 47 0.67 -6.27 -25.98
CA ASN A 47 -0.32 -5.37 -25.39
C ASN A 47 -1.31 -6.15 -24.53
N VAL A 48 -1.60 -5.64 -23.31
CA VAL A 48 -2.59 -6.20 -22.39
C VAL A 48 -3.97 -5.60 -22.68
N HIS A 49 -5.05 -6.40 -22.58
CA HIS A 49 -6.47 -6.07 -22.74
C HIS A 49 -6.97 -5.78 -24.17
N ARG A 50 -6.15 -5.26 -25.09
CA ARG A 50 -6.62 -4.75 -26.39
C ARG A 50 -6.26 -5.61 -27.59
N GLY A 51 -5.38 -6.58 -27.43
CA GLY A 51 -4.95 -7.43 -28.54
C GLY A 51 -5.90 -8.63 -28.75
N ILE A 52 -6.27 -8.89 -29.99
CA ILE A 52 -7.13 -10.04 -30.37
C ILE A 52 -6.34 -11.29 -30.73
N TYR A 53 -5.00 -11.26 -30.66
CA TYR A 53 -4.12 -12.38 -30.96
C TYR A 53 -3.70 -13.16 -29.70
N SER A 54 -3.30 -14.41 -29.87
CA SER A 54 -3.12 -15.38 -28.78
C SER A 54 -2.10 -14.92 -27.73
N LEU A 55 -1.01 -14.24 -28.12
CA LEU A 55 0.00 -13.75 -27.19
C LEU A 55 -0.57 -12.68 -26.23
N SER A 56 -1.33 -11.73 -26.77
CA SER A 56 -2.02 -10.71 -25.99
C SER A 56 -3.02 -11.31 -25.01
N SER A 57 -3.84 -12.27 -25.46
CA SER A 57 -4.81 -12.96 -24.60
C SER A 57 -4.12 -13.71 -23.46
N LYS A 58 -3.00 -14.39 -23.74
CA LYS A 58 -2.20 -15.08 -22.71
C LYS A 58 -1.62 -14.13 -21.68
N LEU A 59 -1.03 -13.00 -22.13
CA LEU A 59 -0.44 -12.03 -21.21
C LEU A 59 -1.52 -11.29 -20.40
N THR A 60 -2.66 -10.96 -21.02
CA THR A 60 -3.82 -10.40 -20.30
C THR A 60 -4.27 -11.34 -19.18
N LYS A 61 -4.41 -12.64 -19.49
CA LYS A 61 -4.77 -13.65 -18.48
C LYS A 61 -3.75 -13.68 -17.33
N LYS A 62 -2.45 -13.69 -17.62
CA LYS A 62 -1.39 -13.66 -16.60
C LYS A 62 -1.49 -12.42 -15.73
N PHE A 63 -1.74 -11.25 -16.32
CA PHE A 63 -1.89 -9.99 -15.60
C PHE A 63 -3.07 -10.03 -14.62
N GLU A 64 -4.24 -10.50 -15.08
CA GLU A 64 -5.42 -10.61 -14.23
C GLU A 64 -5.29 -11.74 -13.18
N ASP A 65 -4.58 -12.82 -13.49
CA ASP A 65 -4.27 -13.87 -12.51
C ASP A 65 -3.38 -13.34 -11.37
N VAL A 66 -2.47 -12.36 -11.64
CA VAL A 66 -1.71 -11.68 -10.59
C VAL A 66 -2.63 -10.84 -9.72
N ARG A 67 -3.57 -10.10 -10.29
CA ARG A 67 -4.58 -9.32 -9.55
C ARG A 67 -5.35 -10.21 -8.57
N LYS A 68 -5.84 -11.35 -9.04
CA LYS A 68 -6.53 -12.37 -8.22
C LYS A 68 -5.65 -12.92 -7.10
N LYS A 69 -4.36 -13.20 -7.39
CA LYS A 69 -3.41 -13.67 -6.38
C LYS A 69 -3.18 -12.62 -5.29
N VAL A 70 -3.03 -11.35 -5.66
CA VAL A 70 -2.89 -10.25 -4.70
C VAL A 70 -4.15 -10.10 -3.85
N SER A 71 -5.34 -10.10 -4.48
CA SER A 71 -6.63 -10.06 -3.79
C SER A 71 -6.74 -11.17 -2.73
N LYS A 72 -6.43 -12.41 -3.11
CA LYS A 72 -6.43 -13.55 -2.20
C LYS A 72 -5.37 -13.42 -1.09
N PHE A 73 -4.19 -12.88 -1.41
CA PHE A 73 -3.08 -12.73 -0.45
C PHE A 73 -3.41 -11.78 0.70
N ILE A 74 -4.18 -10.72 0.44
CA ILE A 74 -4.63 -9.77 1.45
C ILE A 74 -6.08 -9.99 1.91
N SER A 75 -6.72 -11.07 1.45
CA SER A 75 -8.13 -11.40 1.76
C SER A 75 -9.11 -10.29 1.36
N SER A 76 -8.93 -9.71 0.17
CA SER A 76 -9.90 -8.78 -0.41
C SER A 76 -11.18 -9.51 -0.82
N LYS A 77 -12.32 -8.82 -0.82
CA LYS A 77 -13.60 -9.37 -1.29
C LYS A 77 -13.64 -9.61 -2.78
N SER A 78 -13.03 -8.71 -3.55
CA SER A 78 -12.96 -8.75 -5.01
C SER A 78 -11.54 -8.45 -5.48
N ASP A 79 -11.17 -8.97 -6.65
CA ASP A 79 -9.95 -8.60 -7.35
C ASP A 79 -10.05 -7.20 -7.98
N GLU A 80 -11.25 -6.69 -8.22
CA GLU A 80 -11.50 -5.30 -8.62
C GLU A 80 -11.02 -4.28 -7.58
N ASN A 81 -10.99 -4.66 -6.30
CA ASN A 81 -10.44 -3.81 -5.23
C ASN A 81 -8.92 -3.58 -5.31
N ILE A 82 -8.23 -4.26 -6.21
CA ILE A 82 -6.78 -4.20 -6.37
C ILE A 82 -6.40 -3.26 -7.50
N ILE A 83 -5.76 -2.16 -7.16
CA ILE A 83 -5.24 -1.16 -8.09
C ILE A 83 -3.72 -1.28 -8.12
N PHE A 84 -3.14 -1.58 -9.30
CA PHE A 84 -1.69 -1.54 -9.48
C PHE A 84 -1.22 -0.09 -9.64
N THR A 85 -0.20 0.26 -8.90
CA THR A 85 0.46 1.57 -8.91
C THR A 85 1.96 1.38 -9.12
N LYS A 86 2.73 2.46 -9.27
CA LYS A 86 4.20 2.39 -9.38
C LYS A 86 4.86 2.11 -8.02
N SER A 87 4.16 2.41 -6.91
CA SER A 87 4.64 2.20 -5.53
C SER A 87 3.51 2.47 -4.53
N ALA A 88 3.70 2.12 -3.27
CA ALA A 88 2.83 2.59 -2.18
C ALA A 88 2.76 4.12 -2.13
N THR A 89 3.87 4.81 -2.42
CA THR A 89 3.90 6.28 -2.48
C THR A 89 2.89 6.83 -3.49
N GLU A 90 2.78 6.24 -4.69
CA GLU A 90 1.76 6.66 -5.66
C GLU A 90 0.35 6.33 -5.16
N GLY A 91 0.13 5.15 -4.58
CA GLY A 91 -1.17 4.78 -4.00
C GLY A 91 -1.62 5.76 -2.91
N ILE A 92 -0.71 6.15 -2.01
CA ILE A 92 -0.99 7.15 -0.98
C ILE A 92 -1.31 8.52 -1.63
N ASN A 93 -0.49 8.98 -2.58
CA ASN A 93 -0.74 10.27 -3.26
C ASN A 93 -2.09 10.28 -3.98
N LEU A 94 -2.49 9.17 -4.61
CA LEU A 94 -3.81 9.04 -5.24
C LEU A 94 -4.91 9.28 -4.22
N VAL A 95 -4.88 8.56 -3.09
CA VAL A 95 -5.90 8.71 -2.05
C VAL A 95 -5.89 10.12 -1.46
N VAL A 96 -4.70 10.61 -1.09
CA VAL A 96 -4.52 11.95 -0.49
C VAL A 96 -5.08 13.05 -1.39
N GLU A 97 -4.67 13.09 -2.67
CA GLU A 97 -5.10 14.15 -3.59
C GLU A 97 -6.60 14.08 -3.85
N LYS A 98 -7.13 12.89 -4.18
CA LYS A 98 -8.54 12.74 -4.54
C LYS A 98 -9.46 12.94 -3.36
N PHE A 99 -9.09 12.42 -2.18
CA PHE A 99 -9.87 12.61 -0.97
C PHE A 99 -9.84 14.07 -0.51
N SER A 100 -8.66 14.69 -0.48
CA SER A 100 -8.53 16.08 -0.05
C SER A 100 -9.31 17.05 -0.96
N GLN A 101 -9.24 16.82 -2.28
CA GLN A 101 -9.96 17.64 -3.26
C GLN A 101 -11.47 17.62 -3.06
N LYS A 102 -12.04 16.45 -2.70
CA LYS A 102 -13.50 16.27 -2.65
C LYS A 102 -14.10 16.44 -1.25
N TYR A 103 -13.36 16.11 -0.21
CA TYR A 103 -13.94 15.90 1.12
C TYR A 103 -13.29 16.73 2.23
N LEU A 104 -12.18 17.43 1.96
CA LEU A 104 -11.54 18.26 2.98
C LEU A 104 -11.75 19.74 2.72
N SER A 105 -12.13 20.45 3.78
CA SER A 105 -12.35 21.88 3.83
C SER A 105 -11.41 22.56 4.85
N PRO A 106 -11.23 23.89 4.78
CA PRO A 106 -10.45 24.62 5.78
C PRO A 106 -10.94 24.34 7.20
N GLY A 107 -10.01 23.92 8.06
CA GLY A 107 -10.28 23.60 9.46
C GLY A 107 -10.61 22.13 9.76
N ASP A 108 -10.87 21.30 8.74
CA ASP A 108 -10.94 19.85 8.90
C ASP A 108 -9.59 19.27 9.38
N GLU A 109 -9.62 18.05 9.89
CA GLU A 109 -8.46 17.41 10.49
C GLU A 109 -8.20 16.03 9.88
N VAL A 110 -6.91 15.76 9.60
CA VAL A 110 -6.40 14.45 9.19
C VAL A 110 -5.44 13.96 10.26
N ILE A 111 -5.67 12.76 10.78
CA ILE A 111 -4.81 12.14 11.78
C ILE A 111 -3.75 11.28 11.09
N ILE A 112 -2.48 11.50 11.46
CA ILE A 112 -1.32 10.64 11.14
C ILE A 112 -0.57 10.33 12.44
N SER A 113 0.49 9.49 12.40
CA SER A 113 1.33 9.25 13.57
C SER A 113 2.76 9.75 13.39
N TYR A 114 3.53 9.82 14.48
CA TYR A 114 4.97 10.06 14.42
C TYR A 114 5.77 8.83 13.92
N LEU A 115 5.12 7.68 13.73
CA LEU A 115 5.75 6.47 13.19
C LEU A 115 5.75 6.41 11.66
N GLU A 116 5.07 7.35 10.99
CA GLU A 116 4.84 7.27 9.55
C GLU A 116 6.13 7.39 8.75
N HIS A 117 6.22 6.63 7.68
CA HIS A 117 7.20 6.85 6.62
C HIS A 117 6.89 8.17 5.88
N HIS A 118 7.92 8.83 5.34
CA HIS A 118 7.76 10.09 4.59
C HIS A 118 6.70 9.99 3.47
N ALA A 119 6.55 8.83 2.85
CA ALA A 119 5.52 8.59 1.83
C ALA A 119 4.08 8.78 2.36
N ASN A 120 3.88 8.63 3.68
CA ASN A 120 2.58 8.85 4.34
C ASN A 120 2.54 10.14 5.19
N ILE A 121 3.58 10.97 5.12
CA ILE A 121 3.63 12.29 5.76
C ILE A 121 3.56 13.39 4.70
N VAL A 122 4.50 13.37 3.75
CA VAL A 122 4.72 14.47 2.81
C VAL A 122 3.50 14.76 1.93
N PRO A 123 2.79 13.76 1.36
CA PRO A 123 1.58 14.02 0.58
C PRO A 123 0.51 14.78 1.37
N TRP A 124 0.29 14.39 2.64
CA TRP A 124 -0.66 15.09 3.52
C TRP A 124 -0.24 16.53 3.80
N HIS A 125 1.06 16.80 4.00
CA HIS A 125 1.57 18.17 4.15
C HIS A 125 1.41 19.02 2.90
N ILE A 126 1.63 18.46 1.73
CA ILE A 126 1.41 19.16 0.45
C ILE A 126 -0.08 19.48 0.30
N ALA A 127 -0.95 18.49 0.50
CA ALA A 127 -2.39 18.66 0.40
C ALA A 127 -2.93 19.65 1.44
N SER A 128 -2.43 19.62 2.69
CA SER A 128 -2.87 20.55 3.74
C SER A 128 -2.59 22.02 3.41
N LYS A 129 -1.46 22.30 2.74
CA LYS A 129 -1.16 23.65 2.25
C LYS A 129 -2.13 24.09 1.15
N LYS A 130 -2.54 23.15 0.28
CA LYS A 130 -3.44 23.41 -0.84
C LYS A 130 -4.90 23.58 -0.38
N TYR A 131 -5.38 22.66 0.46
CA TYR A 131 -6.79 22.57 0.86
C TYR A 131 -7.08 23.15 2.25
N LYS A 132 -6.06 23.63 2.98
CA LYS A 132 -6.17 24.35 4.27
C LYS A 132 -6.75 23.55 5.43
N PHE A 133 -6.69 22.22 5.40
CA PHE A 133 -6.99 21.36 6.54
C PHE A 133 -5.77 21.24 7.49
N LYS A 134 -5.97 20.69 8.68
CA LYS A 134 -4.93 20.50 9.69
C LYS A 134 -4.48 19.04 9.74
N ILE A 135 -3.20 18.83 9.98
CA ILE A 135 -2.63 17.51 10.28
C ILE A 135 -2.47 17.40 11.78
N ILE A 136 -3.03 16.34 12.36
CA ILE A 136 -3.01 16.06 13.80
C ILE A 136 -2.15 14.82 14.03
N PRO A 137 -0.90 14.96 14.50
CA PRO A 137 -0.03 13.83 14.76
C PRO A 137 -0.37 13.12 16.07
N ILE A 138 -0.40 11.79 16.06
CA ILE A 138 -0.54 10.95 17.26
C ILE A 138 0.84 10.71 17.85
N LYS A 139 0.96 10.87 19.17
CA LYS A 139 2.17 10.62 19.93
C LYS A 139 2.48 9.12 20.04
N LEU A 140 3.69 8.83 20.48
CA LEU A 140 4.13 7.49 20.83
C LEU A 140 4.11 7.34 22.35
N ASN A 141 3.85 6.12 22.80
CA ASN A 141 4.01 5.73 24.20
C ASN A 141 5.51 5.49 24.52
N ASN A 142 5.82 5.15 25.76
CA ASN A 142 7.20 4.91 26.23
C ASN A 142 7.86 3.70 25.54
N ASN A 143 7.09 2.80 24.92
CA ASN A 143 7.59 1.65 24.17
C ASN A 143 7.81 1.97 22.68
N LEU A 144 7.70 3.23 22.27
CA LEU A 144 7.76 3.68 20.88
C LEU A 144 6.67 3.05 19.99
N GLU A 145 5.51 2.78 20.57
CA GLU A 145 4.32 2.33 19.87
C GLU A 145 3.32 3.48 19.76
N LEU A 146 2.34 3.38 18.85
CA LEU A 146 1.26 4.36 18.74
C LEU A 146 0.48 4.44 20.06
N ASP A 147 0.36 5.65 20.62
CA ASP A 147 -0.42 5.89 21.84
C ASP A 147 -1.93 5.87 21.51
N LEU A 148 -2.60 4.78 21.90
CA LEU A 148 -4.02 4.58 21.63
C LEU A 148 -4.93 5.55 22.40
N GLU A 149 -4.51 6.01 23.58
CA GLU A 149 -5.28 7.00 24.35
C GLU A 149 -5.15 8.39 23.71
N ASP A 150 -3.93 8.79 23.31
CA ASP A 150 -3.74 10.03 22.54
C ASP A 150 -4.54 10.00 21.22
N PHE A 151 -4.56 8.84 20.53
CA PHE A 151 -5.38 8.63 19.34
C PHE A 151 -6.88 8.87 19.61
N LYS A 152 -7.43 8.25 20.63
CA LYS A 152 -8.86 8.41 20.99
C LYS A 152 -9.21 9.86 21.35
N ASN A 153 -8.34 10.51 22.11
CA ASN A 153 -8.54 11.88 22.60
C ASN A 153 -8.48 12.92 21.47
N LYS A 154 -7.74 12.64 20.39
CA LYS A 154 -7.61 13.54 19.24
C LYS A 154 -8.73 13.41 18.22
N ILE A 155 -9.49 12.34 18.25
CA ILE A 155 -10.65 12.18 17.36
C ILE A 155 -11.79 13.09 17.82
N ASN A 156 -12.23 13.98 16.93
CA ASN A 156 -13.34 14.91 17.17
C ASN A 156 -14.20 15.08 15.89
N SER A 157 -15.17 15.98 15.90
CA SER A 157 -16.09 16.22 14.77
C SER A 157 -15.42 16.76 13.50
N LYS A 158 -14.21 17.33 13.64
CA LYS A 158 -13.40 17.84 12.52
C LYS A 158 -12.53 16.75 11.88
N THR A 159 -12.36 15.60 12.54
CA THR A 159 -11.56 14.48 12.02
C THR A 159 -12.28 13.86 10.82
N LYS A 160 -11.69 13.98 9.62
CA LYS A 160 -12.27 13.49 8.36
C LYS A 160 -11.52 12.32 7.77
N PHE A 161 -10.27 12.09 8.15
CA PHE A 161 -9.46 11.00 7.63
C PHE A 161 -8.39 10.56 8.64
N ILE A 162 -8.04 9.28 8.60
CA ILE A 162 -6.97 8.69 9.41
C ILE A 162 -6.04 7.92 8.48
N SER A 163 -4.72 8.18 8.56
CA SER A 163 -3.70 7.52 7.74
C SER A 163 -2.53 7.08 8.61
N LEU A 164 -2.36 5.75 8.80
CA LEU A 164 -1.43 5.19 9.77
C LEU A 164 -0.63 4.02 9.21
N VAL A 165 0.63 3.90 9.67
CA VAL A 165 1.51 2.77 9.34
C VAL A 165 1.11 1.51 10.10
N HIS A 166 1.15 0.35 9.42
CA HIS A 166 0.85 -0.95 10.04
C HIS A 166 2.01 -1.48 10.88
N MET A 167 3.23 -1.37 10.34
CA MET A 167 4.47 -1.69 11.04
C MET A 167 5.49 -0.62 10.71
N SER A 168 6.10 -0.05 11.74
CA SER A 168 7.15 0.97 11.57
C SER A 168 8.39 0.37 10.92
N ASN A 169 8.94 1.05 9.92
CA ASN A 169 10.23 0.70 9.31
C ASN A 169 11.43 1.06 10.22
N VAL A 170 11.22 1.84 11.28
CA VAL A 170 12.27 2.28 12.21
C VAL A 170 12.28 1.43 13.47
N THR A 171 11.14 1.31 14.15
CA THR A 171 11.03 0.60 15.44
C THR A 171 10.60 -0.85 15.29
N GLY A 172 9.95 -1.23 14.17
CA GLY A 172 9.32 -2.52 14.00
C GLY A 172 8.03 -2.70 14.80
N SER A 173 7.60 -1.66 15.55
CA SER A 173 6.34 -1.71 16.30
C SER A 173 5.15 -1.91 15.36
N ILE A 174 4.16 -2.69 15.81
CA ILE A 174 2.95 -3.04 15.04
C ILE A 174 1.76 -2.30 15.62
N THR A 175 1.06 -1.56 14.77
CA THR A 175 -0.16 -0.84 15.15
C THR A 175 -1.34 -1.80 15.27
N ASP A 176 -2.10 -1.73 16.38
CA ASP A 176 -3.29 -2.56 16.63
C ASP A 176 -4.50 -2.03 15.84
N PHE A 177 -4.56 -2.39 14.56
CA PHE A 177 -5.66 -1.98 13.69
C PHE A 177 -7.00 -2.64 14.00
N LYS A 178 -7.07 -3.73 14.77
CA LYS A 178 -8.36 -4.26 15.21
C LYS A 178 -9.10 -3.23 16.06
N LYS A 179 -8.38 -2.57 16.99
CA LYS A 179 -8.96 -1.51 17.82
C LYS A 179 -9.21 -0.23 17.03
N ILE A 180 -8.22 0.22 16.25
CA ILE A 180 -8.30 1.47 15.48
C ILE A 180 -9.39 1.38 14.42
N GLY A 181 -9.44 0.30 13.62
CA GLY A 181 -10.45 0.11 12.58
C GLY A 181 -11.88 0.09 13.15
N THR A 182 -12.09 -0.59 14.29
CA THR A 182 -13.38 -0.56 14.99
C THR A 182 -13.81 0.87 15.38
N ILE A 183 -12.86 1.70 15.85
CA ILE A 183 -13.14 3.09 16.20
C ILE A 183 -13.46 3.90 14.93
N CYS A 184 -12.66 3.75 13.88
CA CYS A 184 -12.85 4.44 12.60
C CYS A 184 -14.22 4.11 12.00
N LYS A 185 -14.57 2.82 11.94
CA LYS A 185 -15.86 2.34 11.44
C LYS A 185 -17.03 2.92 12.25
N LYS A 186 -16.98 2.84 13.59
CA LYS A 186 -18.03 3.39 14.48
C LYS A 186 -18.23 4.88 14.28
N LYS A 187 -17.19 5.62 13.93
CA LYS A 187 -17.24 7.08 13.70
C LYS A 187 -17.40 7.46 12.23
N SER A 188 -17.48 6.48 11.33
CA SER A 188 -17.55 6.69 9.87
C SER A 188 -16.40 7.55 9.35
N ILE A 189 -15.19 7.35 9.89
CA ILE A 189 -13.97 8.05 9.47
C ILE A 189 -13.15 7.11 8.57
N PRO A 190 -12.88 7.46 7.32
CA PRO A 190 -12.07 6.65 6.41
C PRO A 190 -10.66 6.40 6.94
N LEU A 191 -10.16 5.16 6.72
CA LEU A 191 -8.88 4.69 7.21
C LEU A 191 -7.99 4.19 6.06
N LEU A 192 -6.82 4.82 5.89
CA LEU A 192 -5.72 4.31 5.06
C LEU A 192 -4.65 3.68 5.94
N ILE A 193 -4.20 2.49 5.55
CA ILE A 193 -3.12 1.77 6.22
C ILE A 193 -1.92 1.63 5.27
N ASP A 194 -0.75 2.17 5.67
CA ASP A 194 0.52 1.86 5.03
C ASP A 194 1.04 0.51 5.54
N GLY A 195 0.86 -0.51 4.70
CA GLY A 195 1.25 -1.89 4.99
C GLY A 195 2.63 -2.29 4.49
N CYS A 196 3.45 -1.37 4.00
CA CYS A 196 4.72 -1.66 3.31
C CYS A 196 5.66 -2.60 4.07
N GLN A 197 5.77 -2.46 5.38
CA GLN A 197 6.61 -3.35 6.19
C GLN A 197 5.86 -4.60 6.63
N HIS A 198 4.64 -4.45 7.10
CA HIS A 198 3.88 -5.53 7.70
C HIS A 198 3.57 -6.67 6.70
N ILE A 199 3.29 -6.33 5.43
CA ILE A 199 2.90 -7.28 4.37
C ILE A 199 3.92 -8.41 4.16
N ALA A 200 5.21 -8.16 4.41
CA ALA A 200 6.28 -9.14 4.24
C ALA A 200 6.41 -10.10 5.44
N HIS A 201 5.82 -9.78 6.59
CA HIS A 201 6.07 -10.48 7.84
C HIS A 201 4.89 -11.28 8.38
N LYS A 202 3.66 -10.84 8.11
CA LYS A 202 2.44 -11.46 8.66
C LYS A 202 1.32 -11.50 7.64
N LYS A 203 0.44 -12.48 7.79
CA LYS A 203 -0.78 -12.55 7.00
C LYS A 203 -1.64 -11.30 7.20
N ILE A 204 -2.24 -10.84 6.12
CA ILE A 204 -3.13 -9.70 6.09
C ILE A 204 -4.54 -10.19 5.76
N ASN A 205 -5.52 -9.66 6.47
CA ASN A 205 -6.92 -9.70 6.10
C ASN A 205 -7.48 -8.28 6.17
N VAL A 206 -7.60 -7.62 5.03
CA VAL A 206 -8.08 -6.23 4.97
C VAL A 206 -9.52 -6.07 5.47
N GLN A 207 -10.30 -7.16 5.49
CA GLN A 207 -11.66 -7.15 6.04
C GLN A 207 -11.64 -7.03 7.57
N ASP A 208 -10.71 -7.75 8.24
CA ASP A 208 -10.57 -7.71 9.71
C ASP A 208 -9.97 -6.39 10.20
N LEU A 209 -9.23 -5.69 9.34
CA LEU A 209 -8.64 -4.38 9.65
C LEU A 209 -9.67 -3.24 9.57
N GLU A 210 -10.84 -3.47 8.98
CA GLU A 210 -11.90 -2.47 8.74
C GLU A 210 -11.39 -1.20 8.03
N CYS A 211 -10.32 -1.35 7.21
CA CYS A 211 -9.72 -0.23 6.49
C CYS A 211 -10.43 0.01 5.16
N ASP A 212 -10.38 1.25 4.69
CA ASP A 212 -10.90 1.66 3.38
C ASP A 212 -9.83 1.53 2.31
N PHE A 213 -8.58 1.75 2.70
CA PHE A 213 -7.40 1.72 1.82
C PHE A 213 -6.26 0.98 2.50
N TYR A 214 -5.56 0.14 1.74
CA TYR A 214 -4.34 -0.55 2.18
C TYR A 214 -3.29 -0.47 1.07
N VAL A 215 -2.08 0.01 1.37
CA VAL A 215 -1.03 0.18 0.36
C VAL A 215 0.22 -0.60 0.71
N PHE A 216 0.93 -1.09 -0.33
CA PHE A 216 2.26 -1.65 -0.20
C PHE A 216 3.04 -1.60 -1.51
N SER A 217 4.37 -1.73 -1.43
CA SER A 217 5.28 -1.74 -2.58
C SER A 217 5.83 -3.14 -2.83
N GLY A 218 5.89 -3.55 -4.10
CA GLY A 218 6.38 -4.87 -4.50
C GLY A 218 7.84 -5.12 -4.11
N HIS A 219 8.70 -4.09 -4.19
CA HIS A 219 10.13 -4.23 -3.87
C HIS A 219 10.43 -4.59 -2.41
N LYS A 220 9.47 -4.50 -1.50
CA LYS A 220 9.60 -4.89 -0.09
C LYS A 220 9.15 -6.33 0.19
N ILE A 221 8.44 -6.95 -0.74
CA ILE A 221 7.94 -8.34 -0.67
C ILE A 221 8.53 -9.21 -1.78
N TYR A 222 9.83 -9.04 -2.06
CA TYR A 222 10.60 -9.81 -3.05
C TYR A 222 10.20 -9.55 -4.52
N GLY A 223 9.26 -8.65 -4.78
CA GLY A 223 8.83 -8.24 -6.11
C GLY A 223 9.76 -7.18 -6.74
N PRO A 224 9.49 -6.77 -7.99
CA PRO A 224 10.28 -5.75 -8.69
C PRO A 224 10.08 -4.36 -8.08
N SER A 225 11.01 -3.45 -8.40
CA SER A 225 10.81 -2.01 -8.23
C SER A 225 9.83 -1.50 -9.30
N GLY A 226 9.18 -0.36 -9.03
CA GLY A 226 8.24 0.24 -9.97
C GLY A 226 6.84 -0.37 -9.95
N VAL A 227 6.53 -1.21 -8.97
CA VAL A 227 5.19 -1.79 -8.74
C VAL A 227 4.77 -1.59 -7.30
N GLY A 228 3.56 -1.13 -7.12
CA GLY A 228 2.85 -1.04 -5.86
C GLY A 228 1.41 -1.53 -6.00
N VAL A 229 0.76 -1.69 -4.88
CA VAL A 229 -0.64 -2.07 -4.78
C VAL A 229 -1.35 -1.10 -3.85
N LEU A 230 -2.51 -0.65 -4.31
CA LEU A 230 -3.52 0.00 -3.50
C LEU A 230 -4.75 -0.91 -3.48
N TYR A 231 -5.13 -1.41 -2.31
CA TYR A 231 -6.46 -1.93 -2.04
C TYR A 231 -7.38 -0.75 -1.74
N MET A 232 -8.55 -0.76 -2.35
CA MET A 232 -9.59 0.25 -2.15
C MET A 232 -10.96 -0.45 -2.01
N LYS A 233 -11.76 -0.10 -1.01
CA LYS A 233 -13.15 -0.59 -0.91
C LYS A 233 -14.00 -0.09 -2.07
N ASP A 234 -14.98 -0.89 -2.50
CA ASP A 234 -15.87 -0.62 -3.63
C ASP A 234 -16.48 0.78 -3.58
N GLU A 235 -16.97 1.17 -2.42
CA GLU A 235 -17.64 2.46 -2.23
C GLU A 235 -16.78 3.69 -2.57
N TRP A 236 -15.46 3.54 -2.65
CA TRP A 236 -14.54 4.65 -2.92
C TRP A 236 -14.22 4.85 -4.41
N PHE A 237 -14.53 3.88 -5.29
CA PHE A 237 -14.27 4.03 -6.73
C PHE A 237 -15.04 5.21 -7.30
N ASP A 238 -16.36 5.24 -7.15
CA ASP A 238 -17.20 6.33 -7.64
C ASP A 238 -16.98 7.62 -6.85
N LYS A 239 -16.78 7.49 -5.53
CA LYS A 239 -16.55 8.63 -4.63
C LYS A 239 -15.28 9.41 -4.96
N LEU A 240 -14.17 8.74 -5.29
CA LEU A 240 -12.91 9.40 -5.62
C LEU A 240 -12.81 9.76 -7.10
N GLY A 241 -13.33 8.90 -7.99
CA GLY A 241 -13.20 9.03 -9.42
C GLY A 241 -11.74 8.88 -9.91
N PRO A 242 -11.48 9.08 -11.21
CA PRO A 242 -10.17 8.84 -11.80
C PRO A 242 -9.10 9.80 -11.27
N TYR A 243 -7.91 9.25 -10.99
CA TYR A 243 -6.73 10.02 -10.54
C TYR A 243 -5.98 10.63 -11.71
N GLN A 244 -5.78 9.84 -12.77
CA GLN A 244 -5.11 10.26 -13.99
C GLN A 244 -5.98 9.92 -15.19
N GLY A 245 -6.06 10.82 -16.17
CA GLY A 245 -6.72 10.55 -17.44
C GLY A 245 -5.79 9.78 -18.37
N GLY A 246 -6.35 8.83 -19.14
CA GLY A 246 -5.56 8.01 -20.03
C GLY A 246 -6.38 7.06 -20.91
N GLY A 247 -5.73 6.03 -21.42
CA GLY A 247 -6.36 5.01 -22.24
C GLY A 247 -7.49 4.27 -21.52
N SER A 248 -8.47 3.79 -22.27
CA SER A 248 -9.66 3.05 -21.78
C SER A 248 -10.60 3.87 -20.87
N MET A 249 -10.62 5.19 -21.02
CA MET A 249 -11.45 6.12 -20.23
C MET A 249 -12.43 6.92 -21.10
N ILE A 250 -12.63 6.53 -22.35
CA ILE A 250 -13.63 7.08 -23.27
C ILE A 250 -14.72 6.03 -23.48
N GLU A 251 -15.98 6.46 -23.49
CA GLU A 251 -17.15 5.69 -23.86
C GLU A 251 -17.22 5.40 -25.36
#